data_2a36b7bc4dae41b3149a98792fdc1a5d
#
_entry.id   2a36b7bc4dae41b3149a98792fdc1a5d
#
_cell.length_a   1.000
_cell.length_b   1.000
_cell.length_c   1.000
_cell.angle_alpha   90.00
_cell.angle_beta   90.00
_cell.angle_gamma   90.00
#
_symmetry.space_group_name_H-M   'P 1'
#
loop_
_entity.id
_entity.type
_entity.pdbx_description
1 polymer ?
#
loop_
_entity_poly.entity_id
_entity_poly.type
_entity_poly.pdbx_seq_one_letter_code
_entity_poly.pdbx_strand_id
1 'polypeptide(L)'
;MTSSAVLAIISLLAITLPSFALGHEDHCAAVAASVAEAGFDAEVTVTCTDTHAIIQSDTYPDHDLMTGIEGTNEQVPVPAEYAAPIILSPTLGTTPLTRDAALGVAVNGVPIYDYTAGGEMSAADLAHHQARHDTVQTGQLDVCGGHAGRGDDYHYHATPTCMIAQMENAGDAAIIGWAFDGFPIYGAANPDGSEIAAGDLDVCNGQPDALFGYRYHTSADAPYIVQCLMGAVPHFDNLPRVRPLSATDGGGVAPGRPPRGGVEDLTFTQDADGNRSMDYRYQGAAYYIRYAPSDRPGCYDFETRTVTNGGEEMSGEFCR
;
A
#
# COMPACT_ATOMS: atom_id res chain seq x y z
N MET A 1 -50.07 -7.34 -59.09
CA MET A 1 -49.74 -8.11 -57.89
C MET A 1 -48.67 -7.32 -57.14
N THR A 2 -49.06 -6.46 -56.21
CA THR A 2 -48.16 -5.57 -55.44
C THR A 2 -47.99 -6.17 -54.04
N SER A 3 -46.76 -6.60 -53.77
CA SER A 3 -46.42 -7.20 -52.47
C SER A 3 -45.94 -6.05 -51.52
N SER A 4 -46.71 -5.77 -50.50
CA SER A 4 -46.34 -4.81 -49.44
C SER A 4 -45.52 -5.51 -48.39
N ALA A 5 -44.26 -5.09 -48.23
CA ALA A 5 -43.39 -5.51 -47.14
C ALA A 5 -43.70 -4.68 -45.89
N VAL A 6 -44.09 -5.32 -44.80
CA VAL A 6 -44.26 -4.71 -43.48
C VAL A 6 -42.93 -4.74 -42.75
N LEU A 7 -42.35 -3.56 -42.51
CA LEU A 7 -41.14 -3.40 -41.72
C LEU A 7 -41.54 -3.39 -40.23
N ALA A 8 -41.18 -4.43 -39.51
CA ALA A 8 -41.33 -4.47 -38.05
C ALA A 8 -40.15 -3.72 -37.40
N ILE A 9 -40.41 -2.60 -36.76
CA ILE A 9 -39.46 -1.86 -35.91
C ILE A 9 -39.45 -2.51 -34.52
N ILE A 10 -38.39 -3.23 -34.21
CA ILE A 10 -38.15 -3.73 -32.86
C ILE A 10 -37.46 -2.59 -32.06
N SER A 11 -38.25 -1.92 -31.23
CA SER A 11 -37.69 -0.97 -30.23
C SER A 11 -37.00 -1.74 -29.12
N LEU A 12 -35.66 -1.70 -29.07
CA LEU A 12 -34.90 -2.14 -27.92
C LEU A 12 -35.14 -1.13 -26.79
N LEU A 13 -35.88 -1.55 -25.78
CA LEU A 13 -36.01 -0.83 -24.52
C LEU A 13 -34.72 -1.07 -23.73
N ALA A 14 -33.83 -0.09 -23.66
CA ALA A 14 -32.68 -0.13 -22.76
C ALA A 14 -33.22 -0.03 -21.32
N ILE A 15 -33.23 -1.12 -20.59
CA ILE A 15 -33.51 -1.14 -19.16
C ILE A 15 -32.25 -0.62 -18.46
N THR A 16 -32.24 0.67 -18.11
CA THR A 16 -31.24 1.22 -17.19
C THR A 16 -31.59 0.70 -15.79
N LEU A 17 -30.84 -0.30 -15.32
CA LEU A 17 -30.88 -0.69 -13.93
C LEU A 17 -30.33 0.50 -13.09
N PRO A 18 -31.02 0.92 -12.01
CA PRO A 18 -30.45 1.91 -11.13
C PRO A 18 -29.20 1.31 -10.46
N SER A 19 -28.05 1.93 -10.63
CA SER A 19 -26.87 1.65 -9.80
C SER A 19 -27.21 2.13 -8.38
N PHE A 20 -27.42 1.21 -7.47
CA PHE A 20 -27.52 1.52 -6.05
C PHE A 20 -26.09 1.67 -5.54
N ALA A 21 -25.63 2.89 -5.29
CA ALA A 21 -24.44 3.10 -4.48
C ALA A 21 -24.72 2.55 -3.07
N LEU A 22 -23.74 1.85 -2.49
CA LEU A 22 -23.81 1.38 -1.11
C LEU A 22 -24.07 2.56 -0.15
N GLY A 23 -24.91 2.33 0.88
CA GLY A 23 -25.06 3.28 1.97
C GLY A 23 -23.76 3.38 2.79
N HIS A 24 -23.57 4.48 3.55
CA HIS A 24 -22.37 4.70 4.36
C HIS A 24 -22.07 3.54 5.33
N GLU A 25 -23.10 3.03 6.00
CA GLU A 25 -22.97 1.90 6.94
C GLU A 25 -22.54 0.63 6.21
N ASP A 26 -23.13 0.35 5.05
CA ASP A 26 -22.78 -0.82 4.24
C ASP A 26 -21.35 -0.71 3.68
N HIS A 27 -20.91 0.49 3.30
CA HIS A 27 -19.57 0.71 2.79
C HIS A 27 -18.52 0.50 3.91
N CYS A 28 -18.74 1.09 5.10
CA CYS A 28 -17.83 0.85 6.21
C CYS A 28 -17.81 -0.61 6.66
N ALA A 29 -18.96 -1.29 6.63
CA ALA A 29 -19.03 -2.72 6.88
C ALA A 29 -18.22 -3.53 5.85
N ALA A 30 -18.24 -3.13 4.57
CA ALA A 30 -17.43 -3.77 3.52
C ALA A 30 -15.93 -3.57 3.75
N VAL A 31 -15.49 -2.36 4.18
CA VAL A 31 -14.09 -2.10 4.55
C VAL A 31 -13.68 -3.01 5.72
N ALA A 32 -14.46 -3.07 6.79
CA ALA A 32 -14.14 -3.91 7.95
C ALA A 32 -14.15 -5.41 7.59
N ALA A 33 -15.14 -5.84 6.80
CA ALA A 33 -15.26 -7.22 6.36
C ALA A 33 -14.05 -7.65 5.51
N SER A 34 -13.56 -6.79 4.60
CA SER A 34 -12.40 -7.12 3.76
C SER A 34 -11.13 -7.40 4.56
N VAL A 35 -10.91 -6.67 5.66
CA VAL A 35 -9.78 -6.90 6.58
C VAL A 35 -9.95 -8.22 7.32
N ALA A 36 -11.14 -8.47 7.90
CA ALA A 36 -11.43 -9.68 8.66
C ALA A 36 -11.44 -10.95 7.79
N GLU A 37 -12.05 -10.89 6.60
CA GLU A 37 -12.09 -12.02 5.65
C GLU A 37 -10.70 -12.36 5.08
N ALA A 38 -9.82 -11.38 5.03
CA ALA A 38 -8.42 -11.58 4.66
C ALA A 38 -7.57 -12.16 5.80
N GLY A 39 -8.07 -12.16 7.06
CA GLY A 39 -7.38 -12.71 8.23
C GLY A 39 -6.46 -11.71 8.94
N PHE A 40 -6.62 -10.39 8.73
CA PHE A 40 -5.73 -9.35 9.30
C PHE A 40 -6.36 -8.53 10.43
N ASP A 41 -7.52 -8.92 10.97
CA ASP A 41 -8.23 -8.17 12.01
C ASP A 41 -7.58 -8.23 13.40
N ALA A 42 -6.54 -9.03 13.57
CA ALA A 42 -5.70 -9.03 14.77
C ALA A 42 -4.69 -7.85 14.80
N GLU A 43 -4.18 -7.45 13.62
CA GLU A 43 -3.14 -6.43 13.46
C GLU A 43 -3.70 -5.09 12.97
N VAL A 44 -4.85 -5.13 12.29
CA VAL A 44 -5.48 -3.97 11.63
C VAL A 44 -6.83 -3.67 12.25
N THR A 45 -7.04 -2.44 12.66
CA THR A 45 -8.31 -1.98 13.23
C THR A 45 -9.05 -1.10 12.23
N VAL A 46 -10.35 -1.34 12.05
CA VAL A 46 -11.22 -0.48 11.24
C VAL A 46 -12.23 0.22 12.14
N THR A 47 -12.27 1.55 12.09
CA THR A 47 -13.25 2.37 12.81
C THR A 47 -14.05 3.23 11.83
N CYS A 48 -15.35 3.39 12.08
CA CYS A 48 -16.23 4.15 11.22
C CYS A 48 -16.53 5.53 11.80
N THR A 49 -16.55 6.53 10.95
CA THR A 49 -17.11 7.86 11.21
C THR A 49 -18.28 8.10 10.27
N ASP A 50 -18.92 9.27 10.33
CA ASP A 50 -20.01 9.62 9.41
C ASP A 50 -19.56 9.72 7.94
N THR A 51 -18.26 9.89 7.68
CA THR A 51 -17.75 10.16 6.34
C THR A 51 -16.62 9.22 5.89
N HIS A 52 -15.94 8.57 6.82
CA HIS A 52 -14.78 7.73 6.53
C HIS A 52 -14.78 6.44 7.35
N ALA A 53 -14.31 5.36 6.74
CA ALA A 53 -13.70 4.26 7.48
C ALA A 53 -12.21 4.62 7.69
N ILE A 54 -11.71 4.39 8.90
CA ILE A 54 -10.30 4.61 9.23
C ILE A 54 -9.66 3.25 9.45
N ILE A 55 -8.74 2.88 8.56
CA ILE A 55 -7.91 1.68 8.70
C ILE A 55 -6.65 2.08 9.47
N GLN A 56 -6.45 1.48 10.64
CA GLN A 56 -5.33 1.77 11.52
C GLN A 56 -4.40 0.58 11.64
N SER A 57 -3.11 0.80 11.50
CA SER A 57 -2.05 -0.20 11.57
C SER A 57 -0.73 0.40 12.04
N ASP A 58 0.27 -0.45 12.22
CA ASP A 58 1.66 -0.04 12.41
C ASP A 58 2.51 -0.09 11.13
N THR A 59 1.90 -0.35 9.99
CA THR A 59 2.53 -0.46 8.65
C THR A 59 3.57 -1.59 8.51
N TYR A 60 3.73 -2.44 9.51
CA TYR A 60 4.76 -3.48 9.55
C TYR A 60 4.15 -4.87 9.36
N PRO A 61 4.16 -5.43 8.14
CA PRO A 61 3.49 -6.68 7.83
C PRO A 61 4.24 -7.91 8.38
N ASP A 62 3.50 -8.98 8.63
CA ASP A 62 4.04 -10.28 9.06
C ASP A 62 4.40 -11.17 7.85
N HIS A 63 5.29 -10.70 6.99
CA HIS A 63 5.94 -11.46 5.92
C HIS A 63 7.39 -11.02 5.77
N ASP A 64 8.17 -11.75 4.98
CA ASP A 64 9.56 -11.36 4.72
C ASP A 64 9.63 -9.94 4.13
N LEU A 65 10.51 -9.13 4.68
CA LEU A 65 10.69 -7.73 4.28
C LEU A 65 12.07 -7.52 3.68
N MET A 66 12.16 -6.64 2.71
CA MET A 66 13.41 -6.16 2.10
C MET A 66 14.28 -7.26 1.47
N THR A 67 13.76 -8.47 1.30
CA THR A 67 14.47 -9.62 0.72
C THR A 67 14.41 -9.56 -0.80
N GLY A 68 15.55 -9.72 -1.48
CA GLY A 68 15.62 -9.75 -2.95
C GLY A 68 15.78 -8.41 -3.64
N ILE A 69 15.93 -7.31 -2.91
CA ILE A 69 16.21 -5.99 -3.49
C ILE A 69 17.57 -6.00 -4.19
N GLU A 70 17.58 -5.68 -5.47
CA GLU A 70 18.80 -5.60 -6.31
C GLU A 70 19.27 -4.17 -6.53
N GLY A 71 18.37 -3.22 -6.46
CA GLY A 71 18.64 -1.80 -6.66
C GLY A 71 19.30 -1.13 -5.47
N THR A 72 19.18 0.20 -5.43
CA THR A 72 19.69 1.00 -4.32
C THR A 72 18.53 1.74 -3.70
N ASN A 73 18.64 2.01 -2.42
CA ASN A 73 17.77 2.99 -1.86
C ASN A 73 16.93 2.59 -0.69
N GLU A 74 17.06 1.54 -0.04
CA GLU A 74 16.00 1.31 0.92
C GLU A 74 16.50 1.35 2.33
N GLN A 75 15.65 1.91 3.17
CA GLN A 75 15.89 1.97 4.60
C GLN A 75 15.37 0.69 5.24
N VAL A 76 15.81 0.39 6.43
CA VAL A 76 15.26 -0.74 7.18
C VAL A 76 13.91 -0.32 7.73
N PRO A 77 12.82 -1.06 7.46
CA PRO A 77 11.49 -0.69 7.90
C PRO A 77 11.37 -0.77 9.43
N VAL A 78 10.58 0.13 9.96
CA VAL A 78 10.18 0.14 11.37
C VAL A 78 8.67 0.34 11.45
N PRO A 79 7.99 -0.21 12.47
CA PRO A 79 6.58 0.07 12.68
C PRO A 79 6.32 1.56 12.85
N ALA A 80 5.26 2.05 12.21
CA ALA A 80 4.85 3.45 12.27
C ALA A 80 3.33 3.55 12.44
N GLU A 81 2.87 4.37 13.37
CA GLU A 81 1.44 4.62 13.51
C GLU A 81 0.86 5.23 12.23
N TYR A 82 -0.13 4.56 11.67
CA TYR A 82 -0.81 5.00 10.45
C TYR A 82 -2.31 4.86 10.58
N ALA A 83 -3.04 5.88 10.14
CA ALA A 83 -4.49 5.91 10.10
C ALA A 83 -4.94 6.36 8.70
N ALA A 84 -5.37 5.42 7.89
CA ALA A 84 -5.77 5.64 6.50
C ALA A 84 -7.27 5.95 6.40
N PRO A 85 -7.69 7.17 5.96
CA PRO A 85 -9.09 7.52 5.81
C PRO A 85 -9.63 7.07 4.46
N ILE A 86 -10.63 6.22 4.46
CA ILE A 86 -11.31 5.71 3.27
C ILE A 86 -12.70 6.37 3.19
N ILE A 87 -12.97 7.09 2.12
CA ILE A 87 -14.24 7.80 1.92
C ILE A 87 -15.41 6.83 1.82
N LEU A 88 -16.49 7.04 2.57
CA LEU A 88 -17.68 6.17 2.58
C LEU A 88 -18.73 6.52 1.50
N SER A 89 -18.58 7.61 0.80
CA SER A 89 -19.44 7.99 -0.32
C SER A 89 -18.57 8.37 -1.52
N PRO A 90 -17.90 7.38 -2.13
CA PRO A 90 -17.04 7.64 -3.26
C PRO A 90 -17.83 8.20 -4.45
N THR A 91 -17.24 9.15 -5.14
CA THR A 91 -17.78 9.71 -6.38
C THR A 91 -16.64 9.87 -7.37
N LEU A 92 -16.88 9.53 -8.64
CA LEU A 92 -15.88 9.73 -9.68
C LEU A 92 -15.57 11.23 -9.84
N GLY A 93 -14.28 11.52 -9.92
CA GLY A 93 -13.77 12.84 -10.25
C GLY A 93 -13.77 13.11 -11.75
N THR A 94 -13.37 14.30 -12.13
CA THR A 94 -13.24 14.71 -13.55
C THR A 94 -11.80 14.62 -14.06
N THR A 95 -10.84 14.47 -13.15
CA THR A 95 -9.40 14.44 -13.45
C THR A 95 -8.73 13.50 -12.45
N PRO A 96 -7.85 12.60 -12.90
CA PRO A 96 -7.06 11.78 -12.00
C PRO A 96 -6.23 12.60 -11.03
N LEU A 97 -6.13 12.14 -9.78
CA LEU A 97 -5.33 12.75 -8.73
C LEU A 97 -4.07 11.92 -8.50
N THR A 98 -2.92 12.58 -8.44
CA THR A 98 -1.61 11.97 -8.18
C THR A 98 -0.94 12.62 -6.98
N ARG A 99 -0.09 11.89 -6.26
CA ARG A 99 0.72 12.44 -5.17
C ARG A 99 1.98 11.60 -4.93
N ASP A 100 3.02 12.24 -4.44
CA ASP A 100 4.24 11.57 -3.93
C ASP A 100 4.01 11.08 -2.49
N ALA A 101 3.09 10.15 -2.32
CA ALA A 101 2.74 9.49 -1.06
C ALA A 101 1.70 8.39 -1.32
N ALA A 102 1.29 7.67 -0.27
CA ALA A 102 0.26 6.65 -0.39
C ALA A 102 -1.01 7.16 -1.08
N LEU A 103 -1.54 6.34 -1.97
CA LEU A 103 -2.83 6.51 -2.65
C LEU A 103 -3.94 5.67 -1.99
N GLY A 104 -3.55 4.72 -1.17
CA GLY A 104 -4.44 3.80 -0.46
C GLY A 104 -3.72 3.00 0.61
N VAL A 105 -4.40 1.98 1.10
CA VAL A 105 -3.89 1.06 2.12
C VAL A 105 -4.35 -0.36 1.82
N ALA A 106 -3.47 -1.32 1.98
CA ALA A 106 -3.78 -2.74 1.85
C ALA A 106 -4.57 -3.26 3.07
N VAL A 107 -5.23 -4.42 2.94
CA VAL A 107 -6.02 -5.02 4.04
C VAL A 107 -5.14 -5.43 5.24
N ASN A 108 -3.84 -5.62 5.06
CA ASN A 108 -2.87 -5.83 6.15
C ASN A 108 -2.32 -4.51 6.72
N GLY A 109 -2.91 -3.36 6.36
CA GLY A 109 -2.57 -2.05 6.90
C GLY A 109 -1.34 -1.38 6.30
N VAL A 110 -0.69 -2.00 5.31
CA VAL A 110 0.49 -1.45 4.63
C VAL A 110 0.06 -0.41 3.60
N PRO A 111 0.67 0.80 3.57
CA PRO A 111 0.37 1.82 2.58
C PRO A 111 0.65 1.36 1.15
N ILE A 112 -0.15 1.81 0.20
CA ILE A 112 0.01 1.55 -1.23
C ILE A 112 0.37 2.86 -1.93
N TYR A 113 1.50 2.88 -2.61
CA TYR A 113 2.01 3.97 -3.44
C TYR A 113 1.85 3.62 -4.92
N ASP A 114 2.05 4.59 -5.80
CA ASP A 114 2.24 4.30 -7.23
C ASP A 114 3.59 3.60 -7.48
N TYR A 115 3.79 3.08 -8.68
CA TYR A 115 4.97 2.29 -9.03
C TYR A 115 6.28 3.08 -9.12
N THR A 116 6.26 4.40 -8.97
CA THR A 116 7.43 5.24 -9.24
C THR A 116 8.28 5.50 -8.00
N ALA A 117 9.59 5.56 -8.20
CA ALA A 117 10.55 5.95 -7.17
C ALA A 117 10.67 7.48 -7.08
N GLY A 118 9.93 8.05 -6.14
CA GLY A 118 10.05 9.46 -5.77
C GLY A 118 9.59 10.47 -6.81
N GLY A 119 8.85 11.44 -6.35
CA GLY A 119 8.28 12.50 -7.15
C GLY A 119 6.84 12.21 -7.58
N GLU A 120 6.03 13.23 -7.54
CA GLU A 120 4.64 13.18 -8.02
C GLU A 120 4.64 13.01 -9.55
N MET A 121 3.92 12.00 -10.05
CA MET A 121 3.63 11.92 -11.47
C MET A 121 2.64 13.02 -11.84
N SER A 122 2.93 13.75 -12.92
CA SER A 122 1.95 14.68 -13.47
C SER A 122 0.85 13.91 -14.22
N ALA A 123 -0.33 14.50 -14.34
CA ALA A 123 -1.41 13.92 -15.15
C ALA A 123 -1.00 13.65 -16.61
N ALA A 124 -0.01 14.38 -17.14
CA ALA A 124 0.54 14.16 -18.48
C ALA A 124 1.45 12.92 -18.54
N ASP A 125 2.06 12.54 -17.42
CA ASP A 125 2.94 11.37 -17.36
C ASP A 125 2.16 10.06 -17.20
N LEU A 126 0.94 10.10 -16.70
CA LEU A 126 0.12 8.91 -16.44
C LEU A 126 -0.07 8.01 -17.68
N ALA A 127 -0.16 8.62 -18.86
CA ALA A 127 -0.30 7.88 -20.12
C ALA A 127 1.03 7.29 -20.64
N HIS A 128 2.15 7.61 -19.99
CA HIS A 128 3.49 7.22 -20.42
C HIS A 128 4.26 6.56 -19.30
N HIS A 129 4.54 5.28 -19.44
CA HIS A 129 5.35 4.55 -18.49
C HIS A 129 6.76 5.18 -18.33
N GLN A 130 7.14 5.47 -17.10
CA GLN A 130 8.41 6.11 -16.73
C GLN A 130 9.45 5.07 -16.28
N ALA A 131 9.99 4.29 -17.21
CA ALA A 131 10.90 3.18 -16.91
C ALA A 131 12.08 3.54 -15.96
N ARG A 132 12.59 4.78 -16.05
CA ARG A 132 13.69 5.25 -15.18
C ARG A 132 13.29 5.42 -13.71
N HIS A 133 11.99 5.54 -13.43
CA HIS A 133 11.41 5.69 -12.11
C HIS A 133 10.64 4.45 -11.66
N ASP A 134 10.56 3.44 -12.51
CA ASP A 134 9.89 2.18 -12.24
C ASP A 134 10.64 1.37 -11.19
N THR A 135 10.04 1.25 -10.01
CA THR A 135 10.64 0.56 -8.85
C THR A 135 10.84 -0.93 -9.11
N VAL A 136 9.95 -1.56 -9.91
CA VAL A 136 10.07 -2.96 -10.30
C VAL A 136 11.26 -3.13 -11.24
N GLN A 137 11.33 -2.35 -12.33
CA GLN A 137 12.39 -2.48 -13.33
C GLN A 137 13.77 -2.06 -12.80
N THR A 138 13.81 -1.16 -11.85
CA THR A 138 15.06 -0.72 -11.22
C THR A 138 15.49 -1.57 -10.03
N GLY A 139 14.76 -2.66 -9.73
CA GLY A 139 15.10 -3.62 -8.68
C GLY A 139 15.04 -3.05 -7.27
N GLN A 140 14.17 -2.07 -7.03
CA GLN A 140 14.06 -1.40 -5.73
C GLN A 140 13.08 -2.08 -4.78
N LEU A 141 12.29 -3.03 -5.27
CA LEU A 141 11.30 -3.75 -4.48
C LEU A 141 11.83 -5.12 -4.05
N ASP A 142 11.38 -5.55 -2.89
CA ASP A 142 11.56 -6.91 -2.44
C ASP A 142 10.65 -7.90 -3.19
N VAL A 143 10.77 -9.17 -2.86
CA VAL A 143 9.97 -10.25 -3.48
C VAL A 143 8.46 -10.12 -3.21
N CYS A 144 8.07 -9.30 -2.25
CA CYS A 144 6.68 -9.06 -1.83
C CYS A 144 6.04 -7.83 -2.51
N GLY A 145 6.79 -7.09 -3.33
CA GLY A 145 6.28 -5.95 -4.08
C GLY A 145 6.36 -4.61 -3.33
N GLY A 146 7.14 -4.55 -2.26
CA GLY A 146 7.30 -3.36 -1.43
C GLY A 146 8.74 -3.06 -1.06
N HIS A 147 8.92 -1.98 -0.34
CA HIS A 147 10.18 -1.61 0.32
C HIS A 147 9.93 -0.57 1.42
N ALA A 148 10.94 -0.33 2.26
CA ALA A 148 10.97 0.84 3.13
C ALA A 148 11.66 1.98 2.40
N GLY A 149 11.01 3.11 2.33
CA GLY A 149 11.53 4.33 1.73
C GLY A 149 12.06 5.34 2.76
N ARG A 150 12.06 6.62 2.38
CA ARG A 150 12.52 7.72 3.24
C ARG A 150 11.74 7.91 4.54
N GLY A 151 10.55 7.33 4.61
CA GLY A 151 9.70 7.36 5.79
C GLY A 151 9.99 6.27 6.81
N ASP A 152 10.92 5.36 6.50
CA ASP A 152 11.18 4.14 7.27
C ASP A 152 9.94 3.24 7.39
N ASP A 153 8.85 3.60 6.73
CA ASP A 153 7.64 2.81 6.57
C ASP A 153 7.81 1.82 5.42
N TYR A 154 7.37 0.60 5.62
CA TYR A 154 7.22 -0.34 4.54
C TYR A 154 5.96 -0.01 3.74
N HIS A 155 6.05 -0.01 2.41
CA HIS A 155 4.92 0.25 1.54
C HIS A 155 5.04 -0.51 0.21
N TYR A 156 3.89 -0.80 -0.40
CA TYR A 156 3.81 -1.48 -1.68
C TYR A 156 3.83 -0.48 -2.84
N HIS A 157 4.58 -0.84 -3.90
CA HIS A 157 4.60 -0.17 -5.19
C HIS A 157 4.12 -1.07 -6.34
N ALA A 158 3.95 -2.35 -6.06
CA ALA A 158 3.49 -3.36 -7.01
C ALA A 158 2.52 -4.33 -6.32
N THR A 159 2.07 -5.35 -7.04
CA THR A 159 1.20 -6.41 -6.49
C THR A 159 1.78 -6.97 -5.19
N PRO A 160 1.07 -6.89 -4.06
CA PRO A 160 1.55 -7.34 -2.75
C PRO A 160 1.46 -8.87 -2.64
N THR A 161 2.33 -9.57 -3.35
CA THR A 161 2.26 -11.02 -3.57
C THR A 161 2.30 -11.84 -2.28
N CYS A 162 3.14 -11.43 -1.30
CA CYS A 162 3.25 -12.15 -0.02
C CYS A 162 1.99 -11.96 0.82
N MET A 163 1.43 -10.75 0.86
CA MET A 163 0.16 -10.50 1.55
C MET A 163 -0.96 -11.33 0.92
N ILE A 164 -1.09 -11.31 -0.41
CA ILE A 164 -2.11 -12.09 -1.12
C ILE A 164 -1.97 -13.59 -0.82
N ALA A 165 -0.74 -14.10 -0.72
CA ALA A 165 -0.49 -15.49 -0.37
C ALA A 165 -0.86 -15.83 1.09
N GLN A 166 -0.90 -14.85 1.99
CA GLN A 166 -1.32 -15.01 3.39
C GLN A 166 -2.84 -14.88 3.57
N MET A 167 -3.55 -14.24 2.63
CA MET A 167 -4.99 -14.01 2.74
C MET A 167 -5.78 -15.31 2.86
N GLU A 168 -6.74 -15.34 3.79
CA GLU A 168 -7.62 -16.50 4.05
C GLU A 168 -8.79 -16.62 3.07
N ASN A 169 -9.01 -15.59 2.24
CA ASN A 169 -10.11 -15.52 1.27
C ASN A 169 -9.64 -15.77 -0.18
N ALA A 170 -10.37 -15.25 -1.17
CA ALA A 170 -10.13 -15.51 -2.59
C ALA A 170 -8.87 -14.85 -3.20
N GLY A 171 -8.01 -14.21 -2.39
CA GLY A 171 -6.75 -13.64 -2.86
C GLY A 171 -6.94 -12.62 -4.00
N ASP A 172 -6.48 -12.93 -5.21
CA ASP A 172 -6.55 -12.01 -6.38
C ASP A 172 -7.97 -11.56 -6.78
N ALA A 173 -8.99 -12.35 -6.45
CA ALA A 173 -10.39 -12.00 -6.71
C ALA A 173 -11.07 -11.32 -5.51
N ALA A 174 -10.37 -11.14 -4.39
CA ALA A 174 -10.86 -10.44 -3.20
C ALA A 174 -10.39 -8.99 -3.18
N ILE A 175 -10.97 -8.20 -2.26
CA ILE A 175 -10.46 -6.86 -1.97
C ILE A 175 -9.14 -7.02 -1.21
N ILE A 176 -8.06 -6.52 -1.80
CA ILE A 176 -6.71 -6.52 -1.24
C ILE A 176 -6.34 -5.19 -0.57
N GLY A 177 -7.15 -4.16 -0.76
CA GLY A 177 -6.92 -2.83 -0.21
C GLY A 177 -8.03 -1.84 -0.57
N TRP A 178 -7.87 -0.62 -0.10
CA TRP A 178 -8.77 0.49 -0.34
C TRP A 178 -7.99 1.74 -0.72
N ALA A 179 -8.41 2.38 -1.80
CA ALA A 179 -7.90 3.68 -2.19
C ALA A 179 -8.55 4.80 -1.36
N PHE A 180 -7.87 5.92 -1.16
CA PHE A 180 -8.38 7.01 -0.33
C PHE A 180 -9.63 7.69 -0.87
N ASP A 181 -9.90 7.55 -2.15
CA ASP A 181 -11.15 8.00 -2.78
C ASP A 181 -12.35 7.09 -2.49
N GLY A 182 -12.15 6.02 -1.72
CA GLY A 182 -13.19 5.11 -1.25
C GLY A 182 -13.46 3.92 -2.15
N PHE A 183 -12.75 3.78 -3.27
CA PHE A 183 -12.92 2.62 -4.13
C PHE A 183 -12.01 1.45 -3.73
N PRO A 184 -12.51 0.19 -3.83
CA PRO A 184 -11.72 -0.98 -3.49
C PRO A 184 -10.61 -1.24 -4.50
N ILE A 185 -9.53 -1.86 -4.01
CA ILE A 185 -8.43 -2.39 -4.82
C ILE A 185 -8.52 -3.90 -4.77
N TYR A 186 -8.61 -4.55 -5.92
CA TYR A 186 -8.60 -6.01 -6.08
C TYR A 186 -7.22 -6.47 -6.57
N GLY A 187 -6.96 -7.76 -6.47
CA GLY A 187 -5.81 -8.38 -7.11
C GLY A 187 -5.93 -8.43 -8.64
N ALA A 188 -5.22 -9.36 -9.26
CA ALA A 188 -5.13 -9.48 -10.73
C ALA A 188 -6.36 -10.15 -11.39
N ALA A 189 -7.39 -10.49 -10.63
CA ALA A 189 -8.62 -11.09 -11.14
C ALA A 189 -9.85 -10.23 -10.85
N ASN A 190 -10.90 -10.39 -11.66
CA ASN A 190 -12.21 -9.83 -11.36
C ASN A 190 -12.83 -10.48 -10.11
N PRO A 191 -13.80 -9.83 -9.41
CA PRO A 191 -14.45 -10.39 -8.23
C PRO A 191 -15.14 -11.75 -8.43
N ASP A 192 -15.50 -12.10 -9.67
CA ASP A 192 -16.06 -13.40 -10.04
C ASP A 192 -14.99 -14.45 -10.39
N GLY A 193 -13.70 -14.11 -10.24
CA GLY A 193 -12.56 -14.96 -10.56
C GLY A 193 -12.19 -15.00 -12.05
N SER A 194 -12.87 -14.25 -12.92
CA SER A 194 -12.49 -14.16 -14.32
C SER A 194 -11.23 -13.31 -14.53
N GLU A 195 -10.53 -13.59 -15.63
CA GLU A 195 -9.36 -12.80 -16.05
C GLU A 195 -9.76 -11.39 -16.47
N ILE A 196 -8.86 -10.43 -16.22
CA ILE A 196 -8.96 -9.06 -16.73
C ILE A 196 -8.31 -9.05 -18.11
N ALA A 197 -9.08 -8.70 -19.14
CA ALA A 197 -8.54 -8.67 -20.49
C ALA A 197 -7.64 -7.44 -20.72
N ALA A 198 -6.69 -7.56 -21.62
CA ALA A 198 -5.81 -6.45 -21.99
C ALA A 198 -6.61 -5.26 -22.50
N GLY A 199 -6.45 -4.11 -21.87
CA GLY A 199 -7.14 -2.86 -22.20
C GLY A 199 -8.47 -2.64 -21.47
N ASP A 200 -8.87 -3.53 -20.55
CA ASP A 200 -10.05 -3.32 -19.71
C ASP A 200 -9.80 -2.28 -18.61
N LEU A 201 -8.55 -2.17 -18.14
CA LEU A 201 -8.17 -1.21 -17.11
C LEU A 201 -7.82 0.15 -17.73
N ASP A 202 -8.25 1.20 -17.10
CA ASP A 202 -7.91 2.57 -17.47
C ASP A 202 -6.51 2.99 -17.00
N VAL A 203 -6.18 4.27 -17.19
CA VAL A 203 -4.87 4.84 -16.84
C VAL A 203 -4.53 4.77 -15.35
N CYS A 204 -5.52 4.68 -14.47
CA CYS A 204 -5.30 4.52 -13.02
C CYS A 204 -5.29 3.05 -12.56
N ASN A 205 -5.30 2.12 -13.51
CA ASN A 205 -5.39 0.68 -13.29
C ASN A 205 -6.74 0.24 -12.72
N GLY A 206 -7.82 0.86 -13.17
CA GLY A 206 -9.16 0.60 -12.70
C GLY A 206 -10.19 0.42 -13.79
N GLN A 207 -11.39 0.05 -13.37
CA GLN A 207 -12.55 -0.18 -14.25
C GLN A 207 -13.87 0.03 -13.49
N PRO A 208 -15.02 0.16 -14.19
CA PRO A 208 -16.34 0.23 -13.56
C PRO A 208 -16.63 -1.00 -12.69
N ASP A 209 -17.30 -0.78 -11.57
CA ASP A 209 -17.77 -1.81 -10.65
C ASP A 209 -19.27 -1.71 -10.41
N ALA A 210 -19.96 -2.87 -10.34
CA ALA A 210 -21.41 -2.90 -10.17
C ALA A 210 -21.86 -2.53 -8.74
N LEU A 211 -21.02 -2.81 -7.72
CA LEU A 211 -21.35 -2.60 -6.31
C LEU A 211 -20.84 -1.24 -5.82
N PHE A 212 -19.59 -0.92 -6.12
CA PHE A 212 -18.91 0.29 -5.65
C PHE A 212 -18.91 1.44 -6.68
N GLY A 213 -19.36 1.20 -7.91
CA GLY A 213 -19.31 2.15 -9.02
C GLY A 213 -17.99 2.11 -9.78
N TYR A 214 -16.89 1.90 -9.11
CA TYR A 214 -15.55 1.77 -9.67
C TYR A 214 -14.66 0.94 -8.76
N ARG A 215 -13.59 0.33 -9.29
CA ARG A 215 -12.59 -0.42 -8.56
C ARG A 215 -11.23 -0.36 -9.24
N TYR A 216 -10.17 -0.52 -8.47
CA TYR A 216 -8.80 -0.67 -8.95
C TYR A 216 -8.39 -2.14 -8.94
N HIS A 217 -7.28 -2.42 -9.63
CA HIS A 217 -6.69 -3.75 -9.70
C HIS A 217 -5.17 -3.70 -9.61
N THR A 218 -4.56 -4.85 -9.31
CA THR A 218 -3.16 -5.07 -9.64
C THR A 218 -3.03 -5.64 -11.05
N SER A 219 -1.85 -5.52 -11.65
CA SER A 219 -1.55 -6.01 -12.98
C SER A 219 -0.10 -6.53 -13.08
N ALA A 220 0.16 -7.42 -14.05
CA ALA A 220 1.51 -7.92 -14.30
C ALA A 220 2.42 -6.87 -14.96
N ASP A 221 1.83 -6.00 -15.77
CA ASP A 221 2.53 -4.91 -16.44
C ASP A 221 2.29 -3.59 -15.70
N ALA A 222 3.17 -2.60 -15.91
CA ALA A 222 2.99 -1.27 -15.36
C ALA A 222 1.59 -0.70 -15.68
N PRO A 223 0.94 -0.09 -14.67
CA PRO A 223 1.49 0.45 -13.43
C PRO A 223 1.48 -0.54 -12.23
N TYR A 224 1.29 -1.80 -12.41
CA TYR A 224 1.30 -2.92 -11.44
C TYR A 224 0.25 -2.82 -10.33
N ILE A 225 -0.11 -1.62 -9.91
CA ILE A 225 -1.07 -1.31 -8.86
C ILE A 225 -1.70 0.06 -9.16
N VAL A 226 -2.53 0.60 -8.25
CA VAL A 226 -3.09 1.95 -8.41
C VAL A 226 -1.98 2.99 -8.61
N GLN A 227 -2.05 3.80 -9.67
CA GLN A 227 -1.10 4.89 -9.89
C GLN A 227 -1.72 6.29 -9.76
N CYS A 228 -3.03 6.39 -9.70
CA CYS A 228 -3.76 7.64 -9.50
C CYS A 228 -5.17 7.35 -8.97
N LEU A 229 -5.82 8.33 -8.37
CA LEU A 229 -7.18 8.21 -7.90
C LEU A 229 -8.16 8.80 -8.92
N MET A 230 -9.16 8.02 -9.32
CA MET A 230 -10.25 8.45 -10.21
C MET A 230 -11.39 9.12 -9.46
N GLY A 231 -11.48 8.88 -8.15
CA GLY A 231 -12.48 9.48 -7.29
C GLY A 231 -12.12 10.89 -6.82
N ALA A 232 -13.14 11.63 -6.46
CA ALA A 232 -12.99 12.95 -5.85
C ALA A 232 -12.57 12.80 -4.38
N VAL A 233 -11.47 13.42 -3.99
CA VAL A 233 -10.96 13.43 -2.61
C VAL A 233 -10.93 14.86 -2.07
N PRO A 234 -11.88 15.23 -1.20
CA PRO A 234 -11.84 16.52 -0.52
C PRO A 234 -10.55 16.63 0.33
N HIS A 235 -9.90 17.79 0.26
CA HIS A 235 -8.66 18.05 1.01
C HIS A 235 -7.53 17.05 0.72
N PHE A 236 -7.37 16.65 -0.55
CA PHE A 236 -6.39 15.67 -1.02
C PHE A 236 -4.97 15.94 -0.49
N ASP A 237 -4.53 17.18 -0.44
CA ASP A 237 -3.22 17.58 0.08
C ASP A 237 -3.04 17.32 1.59
N ASN A 238 -4.15 17.18 2.32
CA ASN A 238 -4.14 16.95 3.78
C ASN A 238 -4.24 15.47 4.15
N LEU A 239 -4.28 14.55 3.17
CA LEU A 239 -4.26 13.13 3.45
C LEU A 239 -3.00 12.74 4.25
N PRO A 240 -3.11 11.78 5.18
CA PRO A 240 -2.00 11.41 6.06
C PRO A 240 -0.80 10.94 5.26
N ARG A 241 0.38 11.20 5.82
CA ARG A 241 1.66 10.65 5.37
C ARG A 241 2.27 9.92 6.55
N VAL A 242 2.92 8.80 6.31
CA VAL A 242 3.74 8.19 7.35
C VAL A 242 4.88 9.15 7.68
N ARG A 243 5.10 9.37 8.97
CA ARG A 243 6.20 10.23 9.42
C ARG A 243 7.41 9.37 9.72
N PRO A 244 8.56 9.65 9.10
CA PRO A 244 9.79 8.96 9.45
C PRO A 244 10.10 9.13 10.94
N LEU A 245 10.51 8.08 11.61
CA LEU A 245 11.04 8.18 12.96
C LEU A 245 12.27 9.09 13.01
N SER A 246 13.05 9.11 11.92
CA SER A 246 14.21 9.98 11.71
C SER A 246 13.84 11.45 11.48
N ALA A 247 12.61 11.77 11.14
CA ALA A 247 12.14 13.15 10.89
C ALA A 247 11.61 13.84 12.16
N THR A 248 11.53 13.14 13.28
CA THR A 248 11.18 13.77 14.54
C THR A 248 12.39 14.53 15.07
N ASP A 249 12.39 15.83 14.85
CA ASP A 249 13.20 16.84 15.55
C ASP A 249 14.73 16.70 15.52
N GLY A 250 15.30 16.47 14.36
CA GLY A 250 16.67 16.92 14.08
C GLY A 250 17.80 16.10 14.65
N GLY A 251 17.66 14.81 14.91
CA GLY A 251 18.77 14.06 15.45
C GLY A 251 18.65 12.54 15.48
N GLY A 252 17.63 11.96 14.89
CA GLY A 252 17.53 10.51 14.78
C GLY A 252 18.69 9.92 13.98
N VAL A 253 19.30 8.85 14.47
CA VAL A 253 20.19 8.02 13.64
C VAL A 253 19.33 7.53 12.47
N ALA A 254 19.70 7.90 11.26
CA ALA A 254 19.02 7.36 10.08
C ALA A 254 19.12 5.83 10.15
N PRO A 255 18.02 5.08 10.03
CA PRO A 255 18.07 3.63 9.96
C PRO A 255 19.09 3.20 8.91
N GLY A 256 19.82 2.14 9.22
CA GLY A 256 20.79 1.60 8.27
C GLY A 256 20.10 1.21 6.98
N ARG A 257 20.73 1.49 5.84
CA ARG A 257 20.23 0.97 4.56
C ARG A 257 20.49 -0.52 4.49
N PRO A 258 19.55 -1.32 3.99
CA PRO A 258 19.80 -2.73 3.76
C PRO A 258 20.93 -2.90 2.75
N PRO A 259 21.72 -3.96 2.84
CA PRO A 259 22.73 -4.26 1.84
C PRO A 259 22.07 -4.65 0.52
N ARG A 260 22.81 -4.50 -0.58
CA ARG A 260 22.34 -4.95 -1.89
C ARG A 260 22.00 -6.43 -1.86
N GLY A 261 20.85 -6.80 -2.39
CA GLY A 261 20.30 -8.15 -2.32
C GLY A 261 19.30 -8.34 -1.16
N GLY A 262 19.08 -7.26 -0.37
CA GLY A 262 18.15 -7.29 0.75
C GLY A 262 18.70 -7.99 1.99
N VAL A 263 17.83 -8.21 2.96
CA VAL A 263 18.11 -8.93 4.20
C VAL A 263 17.10 -10.06 4.39
N GLU A 264 17.46 -11.04 5.19
CA GLU A 264 16.61 -12.19 5.53
C GLU A 264 16.21 -12.10 7.01
N ASP A 265 15.09 -12.72 7.38
CA ASP A 265 14.61 -12.85 8.77
C ASP A 265 14.56 -11.49 9.49
N LEU A 266 14.12 -10.43 8.81
CA LEU A 266 13.99 -9.10 9.43
C LEU A 266 12.84 -9.13 10.44
N THR A 267 13.16 -8.83 11.69
CA THR A 267 12.18 -8.75 12.78
C THR A 267 12.35 -7.45 13.55
N PHE A 268 11.24 -6.89 13.98
CA PHE A 268 11.20 -5.74 14.87
C PHE A 268 10.46 -6.10 16.17
N THR A 269 11.00 -5.70 17.31
CA THR A 269 10.33 -5.88 18.59
C THR A 269 10.35 -4.58 19.38
N GLN A 270 9.26 -4.32 20.10
CA GLN A 270 9.17 -3.26 21.09
C GLN A 270 8.46 -3.80 22.32
N ASP A 271 9.01 -3.56 23.52
CA ASP A 271 8.37 -3.94 24.76
C ASP A 271 7.70 -2.74 25.48
N ALA A 272 7.03 -3.05 26.61
CA ALA A 272 6.33 -2.05 27.38
C ALA A 272 7.25 -1.01 28.05
N ASP A 273 8.53 -1.33 28.25
CA ASP A 273 9.54 -0.46 28.82
C ASP A 273 10.19 0.46 27.77
N GLY A 274 9.79 0.31 26.49
CA GLY A 274 10.28 1.11 25.38
C GLY A 274 11.60 0.61 24.78
N ASN A 275 12.05 -0.60 25.17
CA ASN A 275 13.18 -1.24 24.51
C ASN A 275 12.76 -1.66 23.09
N ARG A 276 13.64 -1.44 22.15
CA ARG A 276 13.40 -1.78 20.74
C ARG A 276 14.55 -2.58 20.18
N SER A 277 14.23 -3.57 19.35
CA SER A 277 15.21 -4.36 18.62
C SER A 277 14.78 -4.54 17.18
N MET A 278 15.74 -4.45 16.29
CA MET A 278 15.64 -4.87 14.92
C MET A 278 16.74 -5.89 14.68
N ASP A 279 16.37 -7.12 14.37
CA ASP A 279 17.28 -8.22 14.11
C ASP A 279 17.08 -8.71 12.67
N TYR A 280 18.16 -9.02 11.95
CA TYR A 280 18.11 -9.51 10.59
C TYR A 280 19.30 -10.38 10.25
N ARG A 281 19.24 -11.09 9.13
CA ARG A 281 20.33 -11.87 8.57
C ARG A 281 20.74 -11.33 7.20
N TYR A 282 22.03 -11.45 6.92
CA TYR A 282 22.59 -11.19 5.60
C TYR A 282 23.73 -12.15 5.34
N GLN A 283 23.66 -12.87 4.21
CA GLN A 283 24.64 -13.90 3.84
C GLN A 283 24.94 -14.90 4.96
N GLY A 284 23.89 -15.29 5.71
CA GLY A 284 23.98 -16.26 6.79
C GLY A 284 24.50 -15.71 8.13
N ALA A 285 24.97 -14.48 8.21
CA ALA A 285 25.38 -13.84 9.45
C ALA A 285 24.23 -13.03 10.08
N ALA A 286 24.21 -12.94 11.43
CA ALA A 286 23.21 -12.18 12.16
C ALA A 286 23.67 -10.74 12.43
N TYR A 287 22.76 -9.81 12.31
CA TYR A 287 22.97 -8.38 12.53
C TYR A 287 21.80 -7.82 13.35
N TYR A 288 22.01 -6.68 14.00
CA TYR A 288 21.00 -6.07 14.86
C TYR A 288 21.22 -4.58 15.08
N ILE A 289 20.12 -3.91 15.44
CA ILE A 289 20.09 -2.57 16.01
C ILE A 289 19.18 -2.65 17.22
N ARG A 290 19.69 -2.34 18.40
CA ARG A 290 18.97 -2.39 19.67
C ARG A 290 19.13 -1.08 20.41
N TYR A 291 18.07 -0.61 21.05
CA TYR A 291 18.14 0.55 21.91
C TYR A 291 17.08 0.53 23.02
N ALA A 292 17.42 1.10 24.13
CA ALA A 292 16.60 1.21 25.31
C ALA A 292 16.61 2.65 25.82
N PRO A 293 15.51 3.16 26.45
CA PRO A 293 15.59 4.41 27.15
C PRO A 293 16.70 4.39 28.21
N SER A 294 17.53 5.43 28.24
CA SER A 294 18.56 5.56 29.27
C SER A 294 18.01 6.28 30.49
N ASP A 295 18.79 6.34 31.60
CA ASP A 295 18.43 7.09 32.81
C ASP A 295 18.32 8.60 32.58
N ARG A 296 18.82 9.12 31.44
CA ARG A 296 18.75 10.52 31.06
C ARG A 296 17.51 10.78 30.18
N PRO A 297 16.65 11.73 30.56
CA PRO A 297 15.48 12.07 29.75
C PRO A 297 15.86 12.41 28.28
N GLY A 298 15.20 11.78 27.31
CA GLY A 298 15.44 11.97 25.88
C GLY A 298 16.69 11.28 25.35
N CYS A 299 17.37 10.47 26.17
CA CYS A 299 18.52 9.69 25.76
C CYS A 299 18.19 8.19 25.68
N TYR A 300 18.94 7.48 24.83
CA TYR A 300 18.80 6.04 24.61
C TYR A 300 20.18 5.40 24.61
N ASP A 301 20.32 4.29 25.31
CA ASP A 301 21.45 3.38 25.16
C ASP A 301 21.23 2.53 23.92
N PHE A 302 22.22 2.43 23.06
CA PHE A 302 22.13 1.63 21.83
C PHE A 302 23.28 0.63 21.73
N GLU A 303 23.01 -0.48 21.07
CA GLU A 303 23.94 -1.49 20.64
C GLU A 303 23.63 -1.88 19.20
N THR A 304 24.63 -1.84 18.33
CA THR A 304 24.44 -2.14 16.92
C THR A 304 25.53 -3.03 16.38
N ARG A 305 25.14 -3.89 15.45
CA ARG A 305 26.01 -4.64 14.55
C ARG A 305 25.38 -4.64 13.18
N THR A 306 25.88 -3.85 12.25
CA THR A 306 25.27 -3.67 10.94
C THR A 306 26.22 -4.04 9.81
N VAL A 307 25.66 -4.43 8.66
CA VAL A 307 26.46 -4.71 7.45
C VAL A 307 27.22 -3.45 7.01
N THR A 308 26.60 -2.29 7.13
CA THR A 308 27.16 -1.01 6.70
C THR A 308 28.37 -0.58 7.51
N ASN A 309 28.51 -1.01 8.76
CA ASN A 309 29.71 -0.80 9.57
C ASN A 309 30.64 -2.02 9.65
N GLY A 310 30.53 -2.91 8.64
CA GLY A 310 31.44 -4.06 8.53
C GLY A 310 31.16 -5.19 9.51
N GLY A 311 30.04 -5.17 10.23
CA GLY A 311 29.71 -6.18 11.24
C GLY A 311 30.44 -5.96 12.57
N GLU A 312 31.03 -4.80 12.80
CA GLU A 312 31.60 -4.41 14.08
C GLU A 312 30.48 -4.08 15.07
N GLU A 313 30.64 -4.50 16.33
CA GLU A 313 29.73 -4.16 17.42
C GLU A 313 30.03 -2.74 17.91
N MET A 314 29.01 -1.92 17.95
CA MET A 314 29.06 -0.55 18.45
C MET A 314 28.05 -0.37 19.55
N SER A 315 28.41 0.34 20.61
CA SER A 315 27.49 0.71 21.69
C SER A 315 27.76 2.13 22.17
N GLY A 316 26.74 2.76 22.70
CA GLY A 316 26.86 4.12 23.24
C GLY A 316 25.51 4.69 23.65
N GLU A 317 25.53 5.93 24.18
CA GLU A 317 24.31 6.68 24.47
C GLU A 317 24.09 7.75 23.41
N PHE A 318 22.84 7.86 22.94
CA PHE A 318 22.39 8.87 22.00
C PHE A 318 21.25 9.69 22.61
N CYS A 319 21.28 11.00 22.50
CA CYS A 319 20.28 11.92 23.05
C CYS A 319 19.61 12.72 21.92
N ARG A 320 18.30 12.91 22.05
CA ARG A 320 17.49 13.78 21.17
C ARG A 320 17.34 15.17 21.74
#